data_74097aea96b784d5a70a19e1ba859917
#
_entry.id   74097aea96b784d5a70a19e1ba859917
#
_cell.length_a   1.000
_cell.length_b   1.000
_cell.length_c   1.000
_cell.angle_alpha   90.00
_cell.angle_beta   90.00
_cell.angle_gamma   90.00
#
_symmetry.space_group_name_H-M   'P 1'
#
loop_
_entity.id
_entity.type
_entity.pdbx_description
1 polymer ?
#
loop_
_entity_poly.entity_id
_entity_poly.type
_entity_poly.pdbx_seq_one_letter_code
_entity_poly.pdbx_strand_id
1 'polypeptide(L)'
;MQIIFYRTPGGQEPVREYLSGLSLRDRAAAADVLGAIREQGLRAPGVRFKQIRGKLWEFYIEAGASHRIFYVVINGPMIVLLHSYKKQSQKAPTREIKIAERRMKEVLHES
;
A
#
# COMPACT_ATOMS: atom_id res chain seq x y z
N MET A 1 -11.02 9.65 0.61
CA MET A 1 -9.56 9.74 0.35
C MET A 1 -9.25 9.19 -1.03
N GLN A 2 -8.44 9.88 -1.81
CA GLN A 2 -8.07 9.44 -3.16
C GLN A 2 -6.90 8.46 -3.09
N ILE A 3 -7.00 7.34 -3.79
CA ILE A 3 -5.93 6.34 -3.86
C ILE A 3 -5.23 6.45 -5.21
N ILE A 4 -3.91 6.56 -5.17
CA ILE A 4 -3.06 6.65 -6.35
C ILE A 4 -2.09 5.49 -6.30
N PHE A 5 -1.94 4.77 -7.41
CA PHE A 5 -0.96 3.70 -7.51
C PHE A 5 0.36 4.27 -8.02
N TYR A 6 1.45 4.02 -7.29
CA TYR A 6 2.77 4.41 -7.74
C TYR A 6 3.01 3.84 -9.15
N ARG A 7 3.54 4.68 -10.03
CA ARG A 7 3.86 4.30 -11.41
C ARG A 7 5.36 4.43 -11.62
N THR A 8 5.99 3.38 -12.15
CA THR A 8 7.41 3.42 -12.45
C THR A 8 7.67 4.32 -13.67
N PRO A 9 8.93 4.75 -13.90
CA PRO A 9 9.27 5.50 -15.11
C PRO A 9 8.86 4.78 -16.39
N GLY A 10 8.85 3.44 -16.38
CA GLY A 10 8.43 2.65 -17.52
C GLY A 10 6.92 2.51 -17.67
N GLY A 11 6.12 3.13 -16.79
CA GLY A 11 4.67 3.10 -16.88
C GLY A 11 4.00 1.94 -16.19
N GLN A 12 4.72 1.14 -15.44
CA GLN A 12 4.17 0.01 -14.71
C GLN A 12 3.60 0.47 -13.37
N GLU A 13 2.57 -0.21 -12.88
CA GLU A 13 1.97 0.06 -11.58
C GLU A 13 2.09 -1.20 -10.72
N PRO A 14 3.21 -1.37 -10.00
CA PRO A 14 3.51 -2.63 -9.32
C PRO A 14 2.46 -3.08 -8.30
N VAL A 15 1.89 -2.16 -7.53
CA VAL A 15 0.88 -2.55 -6.54
C VAL A 15 -0.40 -3.00 -7.24
N ARG A 16 -0.82 -2.30 -8.29
CA ARG A 16 -2.00 -2.70 -9.05
C ARG A 16 -1.79 -4.10 -9.65
N GLU A 17 -0.62 -4.35 -10.20
CA GLU A 17 -0.29 -5.67 -10.78
C GLU A 17 -0.29 -6.75 -9.71
N TYR A 18 0.30 -6.46 -8.56
CA TYR A 18 0.31 -7.39 -7.44
C TYR A 18 -1.11 -7.79 -7.03
N LEU A 19 -1.97 -6.80 -6.83
CA LEU A 19 -3.35 -7.06 -6.41
C LEU A 19 -4.15 -7.81 -7.46
N SER A 20 -3.93 -7.51 -8.74
CA SER A 20 -4.61 -8.21 -9.84
C SER A 20 -4.23 -9.68 -9.93
N GLY A 21 -3.05 -10.04 -9.45
CA GLY A 21 -2.57 -11.43 -9.46
C GLY A 21 -3.00 -12.28 -8.29
N LEU A 22 -3.72 -11.71 -7.33
CA LEU A 22 -4.17 -12.46 -6.15
C LEU A 22 -5.33 -13.40 -6.49
N SER A 23 -5.54 -14.40 -5.61
CA SER A 23 -6.71 -15.25 -5.71
C SER A 23 -7.98 -14.41 -5.65
N LEU A 24 -9.11 -14.96 -6.10
CA LEU A 24 -10.39 -14.25 -6.05
C LEU A 24 -10.72 -13.81 -4.61
N ARG A 25 -10.47 -14.68 -3.64
CA ARG A 25 -10.74 -14.39 -2.23
C ARG A 25 -9.91 -13.20 -1.74
N ASP A 26 -8.60 -13.24 -1.99
CA ASP A 26 -7.70 -12.19 -1.51
C ASP A 26 -7.91 -10.89 -2.27
N ARG A 27 -8.24 -10.98 -3.55
CA ARG A 27 -8.53 -9.81 -4.37
C ARG A 27 -9.81 -9.11 -3.89
N ALA A 28 -10.83 -9.88 -3.50
CA ALA A 28 -12.05 -9.32 -2.94
C ALA A 28 -11.77 -8.62 -1.60
N ALA A 29 -10.93 -9.23 -0.75
CA ALA A 29 -10.54 -8.60 0.51
C ALA A 29 -9.79 -7.29 0.26
N ALA A 30 -8.90 -7.27 -0.74
CA ALA A 30 -8.19 -6.05 -1.11
C ALA A 30 -9.15 -4.96 -1.57
N ALA A 31 -10.14 -5.31 -2.39
CA ALA A 31 -11.13 -4.35 -2.85
C ALA A 31 -11.92 -3.75 -1.68
N ASP A 32 -12.28 -4.56 -0.70
CA ASP A 32 -12.98 -4.10 0.49
C ASP A 32 -12.14 -3.10 1.30
N VAL A 33 -10.85 -3.42 1.51
CA VAL A 33 -9.94 -2.55 2.24
C VAL A 33 -9.76 -1.22 1.51
N LEU A 34 -9.50 -1.27 0.20
CA LEU A 34 -9.33 -0.05 -0.59
C LEU A 34 -10.61 0.79 -0.62
N GLY A 35 -11.76 0.13 -0.72
CA GLY A 35 -13.06 0.83 -0.68
C GLY A 35 -13.27 1.54 0.66
N ALA A 36 -12.92 0.88 1.76
CA ALA A 36 -13.04 1.48 3.09
C ALA A 36 -12.13 2.70 3.22
N ILE A 37 -10.90 2.61 2.70
CA ILE A 37 -9.96 3.74 2.74
C ILE A 37 -10.49 4.91 1.89
N ARG A 38 -11.04 4.64 0.72
CA ARG A 38 -11.61 5.70 -0.12
C ARG A 38 -12.73 6.44 0.59
N GLU A 39 -13.60 5.72 1.28
CA GLU A 39 -14.77 6.31 1.94
C GLU A 39 -14.42 6.97 3.26
N GLN A 40 -13.57 6.36 4.07
CA GLN A 40 -13.34 6.78 5.44
C GLN A 40 -11.90 7.18 5.75
N GLY A 41 -11.00 7.09 4.78
CA GLY A 41 -9.61 7.50 4.95
C GLY A 41 -8.85 6.59 5.90
N LEU A 42 -7.89 7.19 6.61
CA LEU A 42 -7.00 6.44 7.50
C LEU A 42 -7.63 6.08 8.84
N ARG A 43 -8.94 6.31 8.97
CA ARG A 43 -9.72 5.90 10.15
C ARG A 43 -10.71 4.80 9.79
N ALA A 44 -10.55 4.17 8.64
CA ALA A 44 -11.45 3.13 8.17
C ALA A 44 -11.52 1.99 9.19
N PRO A 45 -12.74 1.66 9.70
CA PRO A 45 -12.89 0.58 10.67
C PRO A 45 -12.43 -0.75 10.07
N GLY A 46 -11.77 -1.56 10.88
CA GLY A 46 -11.32 -2.88 10.44
C GLY A 46 -10.05 -2.87 9.62
N VAL A 47 -9.50 -1.71 9.28
CA VAL A 47 -8.23 -1.63 8.58
C VAL A 47 -7.14 -1.24 9.57
N ARG A 48 -6.04 -1.98 9.55
CA ARG A 48 -4.90 -1.71 10.44
C ARG A 48 -3.86 -0.90 9.69
N PHE A 49 -3.41 0.19 10.30
CA PHE A 49 -2.36 1.06 9.75
C PHE A 49 -1.20 1.08 10.73
N LYS A 50 0.02 1.03 10.21
CA LYS A 50 1.22 1.01 11.05
C LYS A 50 2.28 1.90 10.44
N GLN A 51 2.87 2.77 11.27
CA GLN A 51 4.02 3.55 10.85
C GLN A 51 5.24 2.66 10.75
N ILE A 52 5.96 2.78 9.65
CA ILE A 52 7.19 2.03 9.43
C ILE A 52 8.38 2.91 9.77
N ARG A 53 8.47 4.08 9.13
CA ARG A 53 9.58 4.99 9.34
C ARG A 53 9.23 6.36 8.74
N GLY A 54 9.21 7.41 9.58
CA GLY A 54 8.88 8.75 9.09
C GLY A 54 7.52 8.80 8.41
N LYS A 55 7.50 9.21 7.16
CA LYS A 55 6.26 9.32 6.37
C LYS A 55 5.84 8.02 5.72
N LEU A 56 6.65 6.97 5.85
CA LEU A 56 6.32 5.65 5.30
C LEU A 56 5.48 4.86 6.27
N TRP A 57 4.30 4.45 5.82
CA TRP A 57 3.35 3.65 6.58
C TRP A 57 2.97 2.42 5.79
N GLU A 58 2.32 1.46 6.43
CA GLU A 58 1.74 0.32 5.74
C GLU A 58 0.34 0.06 6.27
N PHE A 59 -0.50 -0.56 5.43
CA PHE A 59 -1.76 -1.12 5.89
C PHE A 59 -1.83 -2.59 5.51
N TYR A 60 -2.78 -3.29 6.13
CA TYR A 60 -2.85 -4.74 6.08
C TYR A 60 -4.08 -5.19 5.32
N ILE A 61 -3.92 -6.23 4.51
CA ILE A 61 -5.02 -6.95 3.89
C ILE A 61 -4.91 -8.38 4.41
N GLU A 62 -5.86 -8.76 5.27
CA GLU A 62 -5.88 -10.07 5.88
C GLU A 62 -6.94 -10.92 5.18
N ALA A 63 -6.52 -11.98 4.52
CA ALA A 63 -7.40 -12.85 3.77
C ALA A 63 -6.87 -14.30 3.84
N GLY A 64 -6.90 -15.04 2.74
CA GLY A 64 -6.28 -16.35 2.68
C GLY A 64 -4.79 -16.27 2.97
N ALA A 65 -4.13 -15.28 2.38
CA ALA A 65 -2.79 -14.88 2.76
C ALA A 65 -2.86 -13.51 3.40
N SER A 66 -1.76 -13.08 4.02
CA SER A 66 -1.65 -11.78 4.64
C SER A 66 -0.78 -10.90 3.77
N HIS A 67 -1.29 -9.73 3.38
CA HIS A 67 -0.60 -8.83 2.49
C HIS A 67 -0.34 -7.49 3.17
N ARG A 68 0.76 -6.85 2.80
CA ARG A 68 1.15 -5.55 3.32
C ARG A 68 1.31 -4.59 2.16
N ILE A 69 0.76 -3.37 2.31
CA ILE A 69 0.85 -2.33 1.30
C ILE A 69 1.50 -1.12 1.94
N PHE A 70 2.67 -0.73 1.45
CA PHE A 70 3.33 0.49 1.90
C PHE A 70 2.72 1.69 1.20
N TYR A 71 2.57 2.79 1.93
CA TYR A 71 1.99 3.99 1.37
C TYR A 71 2.57 5.26 2.00
N VAL A 72 2.36 6.37 1.31
CA VAL A 72 2.65 7.71 1.82
C VAL A 72 1.44 8.60 1.52
N VAL A 73 1.16 9.54 2.42
CA VAL A 73 0.08 10.52 2.22
C VAL A 73 0.68 11.78 1.62
N ILE A 74 0.04 12.31 0.57
CA ILE A 74 0.49 13.55 -0.07
C ILE A 74 -0.68 14.50 -0.26
N ASN A 75 -0.39 15.79 -0.25
CA ASN A 75 -1.34 16.86 -0.62
C ASN A 75 -2.74 16.67 -0.07
N GLY A 76 -2.86 16.55 1.26
CA GLY A 76 -4.16 16.41 1.90
C GLY A 76 -4.69 14.99 1.80
N PRO A 77 -5.88 14.76 1.23
CA PRO A 77 -6.51 13.45 1.29
C PRO A 77 -6.09 12.49 0.17
N MET A 78 -4.84 12.50 -0.22
CA MET A 78 -4.33 11.59 -1.24
C MET A 78 -3.30 10.62 -0.65
N ILE A 79 -3.43 9.35 -1.01
CA ILE A 79 -2.53 8.29 -0.56
C ILE A 79 -1.94 7.61 -1.78
N VAL A 80 -0.61 7.45 -1.81
CA VAL A 80 0.08 6.77 -2.90
C VAL A 80 0.52 5.40 -2.42
N LEU A 81 0.08 4.35 -3.10
CA LEU A 81 0.44 2.98 -2.79
C LEU A 81 1.77 2.67 -3.48
N LEU A 82 2.81 2.43 -2.67
CA LEU A 82 4.19 2.39 -3.14
C LEU A 82 4.69 1.00 -3.49
N HIS A 83 4.38 0.03 -2.63
CA HIS A 83 4.92 -1.32 -2.76
C HIS A 83 4.08 -2.28 -1.96
N SER A 84 4.05 -3.53 -2.37
CA SER A 84 3.26 -4.56 -1.71
C SER A 84 4.08 -5.83 -1.59
N TYR A 85 3.79 -6.61 -0.56
CA TYR A 85 4.42 -7.90 -0.39
C TYR A 85 3.53 -8.82 0.43
N LYS A 86 3.77 -10.12 0.30
CA LYS A 86 3.08 -11.15 1.09
C LYS A 86 3.85 -11.35 2.38
N LYS A 87 3.16 -11.21 3.51
CA LYS A 87 3.80 -11.33 4.82
C LYS A 87 4.15 -12.77 5.11
N GLN A 88 5.40 -13.01 5.49
CA GLN A 88 5.89 -14.34 5.83
C GLN A 88 6.65 -14.37 7.16
N SER A 89 6.85 -13.22 7.81
CA SER A 89 7.55 -13.14 9.08
C SER A 89 7.00 -12.01 9.93
N GLN A 90 7.47 -11.90 11.18
CA GLN A 90 6.97 -10.89 12.12
C GLN A 90 7.34 -9.48 11.70
N LYS A 91 8.53 -9.29 11.15
CA LYS A 91 9.01 -7.98 10.73
C LYS A 91 8.87 -7.82 9.22
N ALA A 92 8.66 -6.58 8.77
CA ALA A 92 8.76 -6.26 7.36
C ALA A 92 10.20 -6.47 6.92
N PRO A 93 10.45 -7.24 5.87
CA PRO A 93 11.82 -7.45 5.38
C PRO A 93 12.47 -6.13 4.96
N THR A 94 13.73 -5.98 5.30
CA THR A 94 14.49 -4.77 4.97
C THR A 94 14.44 -4.47 3.48
N ARG A 95 14.50 -5.50 2.64
CA ARG A 95 14.45 -5.33 1.18
C ARG A 95 13.16 -4.66 0.73
N GLU A 96 12.02 -5.07 1.30
CA GLU A 96 10.72 -4.50 0.93
C GLU A 96 10.63 -3.04 1.38
N ILE A 97 11.13 -2.75 2.58
CA ILE A 97 11.14 -1.37 3.10
C ILE A 97 11.99 -0.48 2.20
N LYS A 98 13.15 -0.95 1.77
CA LYS A 98 14.04 -0.16 0.90
C LYS A 98 13.40 0.18 -0.44
N ILE A 99 12.67 -0.76 -1.03
CA ILE A 99 11.94 -0.50 -2.27
C ILE A 99 10.90 0.58 -2.04
N ALA A 100 10.12 0.45 -0.96
CA ALA A 100 9.08 1.42 -0.64
C ALA A 100 9.67 2.80 -0.37
N GLU A 101 10.77 2.88 0.37
CA GLU A 101 11.41 4.16 0.66
C GLU A 101 11.94 4.84 -0.59
N ARG A 102 12.54 4.08 -1.49
CA ARG A 102 13.03 4.64 -2.75
C ARG A 102 11.88 5.24 -3.55
N ARG A 103 10.78 4.52 -3.66
CA ARG A 103 9.60 4.99 -4.38
C ARG A 103 8.97 6.19 -3.70
N MET A 104 8.93 6.19 -2.37
CA MET A 104 8.41 7.32 -1.61
C MET A 104 9.21 8.59 -1.89
N LYS A 105 10.54 8.48 -1.93
CA LYS A 105 11.39 9.63 -2.22
C LYS A 105 11.11 10.20 -3.61
N GLU A 106 10.89 9.34 -4.60
CA GLU A 106 10.52 9.79 -5.94
C GLU A 106 9.21 10.57 -5.89
N VAL A 107 8.20 10.03 -5.22
CA VAL A 107 6.88 10.66 -5.12
C VAL A 107 6.97 12.01 -4.41
N LEU A 108 7.66 12.06 -3.28
CA LEU A 108 7.77 13.29 -2.50
C LEU A 108 8.62 14.34 -3.20
N HIS A 109 9.61 13.92 -3.95
CA HIS A 109 10.47 14.85 -4.70
C HIS A 109 9.69 15.50 -5.84
N GLU A 110 8.80 14.76 -6.48
CA GLU A 110 7.97 15.26 -7.58
C GLU A 110 6.74 16.03 -7.09
N SER A 111 6.41 15.90 -5.83
CA SER A 111 5.27 16.58 -5.23
C SER A 111 5.63 17.98 -4.78
#